data_58a059d108302840f3cc4765515e78c2
#
_entry.id   58a059d108302840f3cc4765515e78c2
#
_cell.length_a   1.000
_cell.length_b   1.000
_cell.length_c   1.000
_cell.angle_alpha   90.00
_cell.angle_beta   90.00
_cell.angle_gamma   90.00
#
_symmetry.space_group_name_H-M   'P 1'
#
loop_
_entity.id
_entity.type
_entity.pdbx_description
1 polymer ?
#
loop_
_entity_poly.entity_id
_entity_poly.type
_entity_poly.pdbx_seq_one_letter_code
_entity_poly.pdbx_strand_id
1 'polypeptide(L)'
;MHRLVAYLFLCSLFFPNLSLAENPLLIFSGDLRGEIQPCGCAEEGDMGGLPRRLTFFKQQSQYTDLFYLDLGNNFPEPSGQGDLKIQLIQSALKMLRPQAVLVGPNEWQNGLHMLDPEIPYLLSNQSLKLPFLTSKTISQTGGQTISISGYLSPELVYFNQNEQPQILPVNPELIARWKVEFAGKKAAFRILLFRGNVLELQQFEESALFDLIVAGSANDDELKQVMKMRTSSGVFPMIPTKGQGLLSGKLSASGKLIPTNNETVPAGLVLTWLRSSFEDAPELAETFRNYDDAVKELFFSNLDRMEKQLLESPFLGNEVCAGCHVEIVSIWKKSRHAHAFATLEKKGKHFDPECLACHVVGLKPWKAPQNASAADRKFEGGTGFLSLQTTPHLKNVQCENCHGPARAHLLNNKIKPANNDPKMICATCHQGSHSPVFNFETYWPKIKH
;
A
#
# COMPACT_ATOMS: atom_id res chain seq x y z
N MET A 1 -61.81 60.94 26.38
CA MET A 1 -61.47 59.95 25.36
C MET A 1 -59.95 59.62 25.42
N HIS A 2 -59.58 58.69 26.23
CA HIS A 2 -58.14 58.25 26.40
C HIS A 2 -57.94 56.91 25.69
N ARG A 3 -57.09 56.92 24.68
CA ARG A 3 -56.69 55.69 24.00
C ARG A 3 -55.47 55.07 24.70
N LEU A 4 -55.65 53.93 25.35
CA LEU A 4 -54.55 53.08 25.82
C LEU A 4 -53.94 52.37 24.59
N VAL A 5 -52.61 52.56 24.40
CA VAL A 5 -51.82 51.79 23.43
C VAL A 5 -51.08 50.68 24.24
N ALA A 6 -51.46 49.45 24.01
CA ALA A 6 -50.80 48.27 24.59
C ALA A 6 -49.57 47.93 23.74
N TYR A 7 -48.36 48.01 24.30
CA TYR A 7 -47.14 47.49 23.71
C TYR A 7 -47.02 45.99 24.03
N LEU A 8 -47.20 45.18 23.00
CA LEU A 8 -46.87 43.76 23.04
C LEU A 8 -45.35 43.62 22.88
N PHE A 9 -44.65 43.28 23.98
CA PHE A 9 -43.24 42.86 23.94
C PHE A 9 -43.18 41.42 23.43
N LEU A 10 -42.76 41.24 22.17
CA LEU A 10 -42.42 39.95 21.62
C LEU A 10 -41.04 39.52 22.20
N CYS A 11 -41.03 38.72 23.26
CA CYS A 11 -39.84 38.02 23.71
C CYS A 11 -39.50 36.91 22.69
N SER A 12 -38.62 37.21 21.75
CA SER A 12 -37.98 36.20 20.93
C SER A 12 -37.07 35.34 21.82
N LEU A 13 -37.57 34.20 22.22
CA LEU A 13 -36.77 33.17 22.85
C LEU A 13 -35.72 32.69 21.82
N PHE A 14 -34.51 33.21 21.96
CA PHE A 14 -33.32 32.59 21.36
C PHE A 14 -33.11 31.23 22.04
N PHE A 15 -33.65 30.18 21.44
CA PHE A 15 -33.16 28.84 21.73
C PHE A 15 -31.77 28.77 21.07
N PRO A 16 -30.68 28.57 21.83
CA PRO A 16 -29.45 28.21 21.21
C PRO A 16 -29.72 26.88 20.53
N ASN A 17 -29.49 26.80 19.21
CA ASN A 17 -29.38 25.55 18.52
C ASN A 17 -28.32 24.75 19.26
N LEU A 18 -28.74 23.80 20.13
CA LEU A 18 -27.89 22.72 20.56
C LEU A 18 -27.57 21.91 19.29
N SER A 19 -26.50 22.29 18.62
CA SER A 19 -25.85 21.41 17.69
C SER A 19 -25.51 20.16 18.49
N LEU A 20 -26.26 19.08 18.29
CA LEU A 20 -25.89 17.76 18.78
C LEU A 20 -24.50 17.52 18.19
N ALA A 21 -23.48 17.54 19.04
CA ALA A 21 -22.12 17.24 18.61
C ALA A 21 -22.17 15.90 17.87
N GLU A 22 -21.83 15.92 16.60
CA GLU A 22 -21.78 14.67 15.82
C GLU A 22 -20.78 13.73 16.47
N ASN A 23 -21.11 12.43 16.48
CA ASN A 23 -20.22 11.40 17.00
C ASN A 23 -18.90 11.41 16.21
N PRO A 24 -17.74 11.41 16.90
CA PRO A 24 -16.44 11.41 16.24
C PRO A 24 -16.28 10.21 15.30
N LEU A 25 -15.71 10.48 14.13
CA LEU A 25 -15.44 9.46 13.11
C LEU A 25 -13.97 9.05 13.19
N LEU A 26 -13.72 7.77 13.50
CA LEU A 26 -12.42 7.14 13.36
C LEU A 26 -12.28 6.55 11.96
N ILE A 27 -11.14 6.77 11.31
CA ILE A 27 -10.79 6.16 10.03
C ILE A 27 -9.43 5.48 10.18
N PHE A 28 -9.35 4.22 9.73
CA PHE A 28 -8.13 3.41 9.74
C PHE A 28 -7.80 3.01 8.30
N SER A 29 -6.56 3.21 7.90
CA SER A 29 -6.04 2.72 6.63
C SER A 29 -4.52 2.54 6.71
N GLY A 30 -3.85 2.34 5.58
CA GLY A 30 -2.40 2.12 5.52
C GLY A 30 -2.07 1.00 4.54
N ASP A 31 -0.92 0.36 4.75
CA ASP A 31 -0.46 -0.83 4.04
C ASP A 31 -0.44 -0.64 2.52
N LEU A 32 0.00 0.55 2.06
CA LEU A 32 0.09 0.85 0.62
C LEU A 32 1.13 -0.02 -0.08
N ARG A 33 2.25 -0.31 0.57
CA ARG A 33 3.39 -1.06 -0.01
C ARG A 33 3.84 -0.48 -1.35
N GLY A 34 3.79 0.84 -1.49
CA GLY A 34 4.11 1.55 -2.71
C GLY A 34 3.03 1.54 -3.80
N GLU A 35 1.86 0.98 -3.55
CA GLU A 35 0.72 1.04 -4.47
C GLU A 35 0.04 2.42 -4.36
N ILE A 36 0.50 3.37 -5.16
CA ILE A 36 0.05 4.77 -5.10
C ILE A 36 -1.24 5.01 -5.91
N GLN A 37 -1.45 4.20 -6.95
CA GLN A 37 -2.63 4.21 -7.83
C GLN A 37 -3.03 2.78 -8.18
N PRO A 38 -4.30 2.51 -8.48
CA PRO A 38 -4.68 1.25 -9.11
C PRO A 38 -3.95 1.08 -10.44
N CYS A 39 -3.54 -0.14 -10.77
CA CYS A 39 -2.91 -0.44 -12.06
C CYS A 39 -3.81 -0.05 -13.25
N GLY A 40 -5.13 -0.10 -13.09
CA GLY A 40 -6.10 0.16 -14.16
C GLY A 40 -6.00 -0.81 -15.33
N CYS A 41 -5.28 -1.93 -15.16
CA CYS A 41 -5.10 -2.95 -16.18
C CYS A 41 -6.27 -3.94 -16.25
N ALA A 42 -7.02 -4.08 -15.14
CA ALA A 42 -8.20 -4.92 -15.03
C ALA A 42 -9.27 -4.19 -14.20
N GLU A 43 -10.52 -4.22 -14.67
CA GLU A 43 -11.64 -3.54 -13.98
C GLU A 43 -11.87 -4.10 -12.56
N GLU A 44 -11.70 -5.41 -12.38
CA GLU A 44 -11.90 -6.10 -11.10
C GLU A 44 -10.80 -5.78 -10.08
N GLY A 45 -9.60 -5.38 -10.55
CA GLY A 45 -8.46 -4.96 -9.72
C GLY A 45 -8.36 -3.45 -9.53
N ASP A 46 -9.31 -2.69 -10.06
CA ASP A 46 -9.31 -1.24 -10.00
C ASP A 46 -9.81 -0.74 -8.62
N MET A 47 -9.00 -1.05 -7.59
CA MET A 47 -9.26 -0.67 -6.19
C MET A 47 -8.05 0.02 -5.58
N GLY A 48 -8.29 0.94 -4.64
CA GLY A 48 -7.24 1.66 -3.93
C GLY A 48 -6.86 2.98 -4.60
N GLY A 49 -5.65 3.43 -4.30
CA GLY A 49 -5.10 4.69 -4.79
C GLY A 49 -5.25 5.86 -3.83
N LEU A 50 -4.17 6.64 -3.72
CA LEU A 50 -4.14 7.84 -2.88
C LEU A 50 -5.15 8.92 -3.33
N PRO A 51 -5.38 9.16 -4.64
CA PRO A 51 -6.37 10.12 -5.08
C PRO A 51 -7.79 9.77 -4.63
N ARG A 52 -8.21 8.50 -4.76
CA ARG A 52 -9.53 8.04 -4.30
C ARG A 52 -9.66 8.09 -2.78
N ARG A 53 -8.58 7.80 -2.07
CA ARG A 53 -8.53 7.95 -0.61
C ARG A 53 -8.79 9.40 -0.21
N LEU A 54 -8.14 10.36 -0.85
CA LEU A 54 -8.35 11.78 -0.58
C LEU A 54 -9.81 12.20 -0.87
N THR A 55 -10.40 11.70 -1.95
CA THR A 55 -11.83 11.93 -2.25
C THR A 55 -12.74 11.39 -1.15
N PHE A 56 -12.47 10.17 -0.64
CA PHE A 56 -13.22 9.63 0.49
C PHE A 56 -13.15 10.56 1.71
N PHE A 57 -11.96 11.03 2.07
CA PHE A 57 -11.81 11.95 3.21
C PHE A 57 -12.56 13.26 3.02
N LYS A 58 -12.55 13.82 1.82
CA LYS A 58 -13.33 15.03 1.48
C LYS A 58 -14.84 14.82 1.65
N GLN A 59 -15.34 13.64 1.31
CA GLN A 59 -16.74 13.28 1.52
C GLN A 59 -17.10 13.14 3.01
N GLN A 60 -16.11 13.02 3.91
CA GLN A 60 -16.31 12.99 5.35
C GLN A 60 -16.15 14.38 6.01
N SER A 61 -16.02 15.45 5.25
CA SER A 61 -15.77 16.81 5.75
C SER A 61 -16.88 17.38 6.65
N GLN A 62 -18.08 16.76 6.65
CA GLN A 62 -19.17 17.11 7.57
C GLN A 62 -18.86 16.75 9.03
N TYR A 63 -17.93 15.82 9.32
CA TYR A 63 -17.57 15.47 10.70
C TYR A 63 -16.60 16.49 11.28
N THR A 64 -16.99 17.15 12.36
CA THR A 64 -16.12 18.09 13.11
C THR A 64 -14.94 17.38 13.73
N ASP A 65 -15.17 16.19 14.32
CA ASP A 65 -14.17 15.32 14.91
C ASP A 65 -13.93 14.12 13.97
N LEU A 66 -13.01 14.30 13.03
CA LEU A 66 -12.53 13.24 12.15
C LEU A 66 -11.08 12.89 12.53
N PHE A 67 -10.84 11.63 12.91
CA PHE A 67 -9.54 11.15 13.34
C PHE A 67 -9.04 10.05 12.41
N TYR A 68 -8.02 10.37 11.63
CA TYR A 68 -7.35 9.42 10.75
C TYR A 68 -6.15 8.79 11.44
N LEU A 69 -6.14 7.46 11.50
CA LEU A 69 -5.09 6.63 12.06
C LEU A 69 -4.56 5.70 10.97
N ASP A 70 -3.28 5.84 10.64
CA ASP A 70 -2.66 5.05 9.60
C ASP A 70 -1.80 3.92 10.21
N LEU A 71 -1.96 2.70 9.71
CA LEU A 71 -1.25 1.52 10.21
C LEU A 71 0.12 1.31 9.54
N GLY A 72 0.63 2.31 8.80
CA GLY A 72 1.94 2.26 8.18
C GLY A 72 2.09 1.18 7.12
N ASN A 73 3.32 0.78 6.85
CA ASN A 73 3.71 -0.10 5.76
C ASN A 73 3.30 0.45 4.39
N ASN A 74 3.44 1.78 4.26
CA ASN A 74 3.05 2.51 3.06
C ASN A 74 4.15 2.54 2.01
N PHE A 75 5.41 2.47 2.45
CA PHE A 75 6.54 2.57 1.54
C PHE A 75 6.66 1.34 0.65
N PRO A 76 7.22 1.48 -0.57
CA PRO A 76 7.60 0.36 -1.42
C PRO A 76 8.82 -0.38 -0.86
N GLU A 77 9.19 -1.49 -1.48
CA GLU A 77 10.53 -2.06 -1.30
C GLU A 77 11.61 -1.05 -1.74
N PRO A 78 12.79 -1.02 -1.09
CA PRO A 78 13.87 -0.08 -1.43
C PRO A 78 14.29 -0.17 -2.89
N SER A 79 14.20 0.94 -3.62
CA SER A 79 14.66 1.07 -5.01
C SER A 79 14.73 2.55 -5.41
N GLY A 80 15.43 2.89 -6.50
CA GLY A 80 15.47 4.26 -6.99
C GLY A 80 14.11 4.82 -7.36
N GLN A 81 13.23 4.02 -7.96
CA GLN A 81 11.83 4.40 -8.20
C GLN A 81 11.03 4.43 -6.88
N GLY A 82 11.37 3.54 -5.93
CA GLY A 82 10.78 3.53 -4.60
C GLY A 82 11.01 4.84 -3.85
N ASP A 83 12.20 5.42 -3.93
CA ASP A 83 12.51 6.71 -3.30
C ASP A 83 11.60 7.83 -3.81
N LEU A 84 11.28 7.84 -5.11
CA LEU A 84 10.33 8.79 -5.72
C LEU A 84 8.89 8.54 -5.22
N LYS A 85 8.48 7.27 -5.07
CA LYS A 85 7.17 6.92 -4.51
C LYS A 85 7.03 7.34 -3.06
N ILE A 86 8.09 7.21 -2.25
CA ILE A 86 8.10 7.64 -0.86
C ILE A 86 7.79 9.14 -0.75
N GLN A 87 8.41 9.97 -1.59
CA GLN A 87 8.13 11.41 -1.62
C GLN A 87 6.66 11.72 -1.93
N LEU A 88 6.09 11.03 -2.93
CA LEU A 88 4.68 11.17 -3.29
C LEU A 88 3.76 10.72 -2.15
N ILE A 89 4.02 9.55 -1.55
CA ILE A 89 3.22 9.00 -0.44
C ILE A 89 3.22 9.96 0.74
N GLN A 90 4.37 10.49 1.14
CA GLN A 90 4.47 11.43 2.25
C GLN A 90 3.76 12.76 1.95
N SER A 91 3.84 13.25 0.71
CA SER A 91 3.08 14.43 0.27
C SER A 91 1.56 14.20 0.39
N ALA A 92 1.07 13.03 -0.01
CA ALA A 92 -0.33 12.68 0.13
C ALA A 92 -0.75 12.51 1.62
N LEU A 93 0.09 11.90 2.45
CA LEU A 93 -0.16 11.77 3.89
C LEU A 93 -0.26 13.15 4.56
N LYS A 94 0.58 14.12 4.18
CA LYS A 94 0.46 15.49 4.69
C LYS A 94 -0.87 16.16 4.32
N MET A 95 -1.41 15.88 3.13
CA MET A 95 -2.74 16.35 2.73
C MET A 95 -3.86 15.66 3.52
N LEU A 96 -3.72 14.37 3.80
CA LEU A 96 -4.69 13.57 4.56
C LEU A 96 -4.67 13.85 6.07
N ARG A 97 -3.60 14.44 6.60
CA ARG A 97 -3.42 14.88 8.00
C ARG A 97 -3.71 13.77 9.04
N PRO A 98 -3.01 12.63 9.00
CA PRO A 98 -3.21 11.59 10.01
C PRO A 98 -2.86 12.09 11.41
N GLN A 99 -3.59 11.62 12.43
CA GLN A 99 -3.28 11.89 13.83
C GLN A 99 -2.08 11.05 14.31
N ALA A 100 -1.90 9.87 13.73
CA ALA A 100 -0.76 9.00 13.95
C ALA A 100 -0.56 8.08 12.73
N VAL A 101 0.70 7.77 12.42
CA VAL A 101 1.10 6.79 11.41
C VAL A 101 2.00 5.76 12.09
N LEU A 102 1.56 4.51 12.19
CA LEU A 102 2.40 3.44 12.71
C LEU A 102 3.61 3.24 11.80
N VAL A 103 4.80 3.16 12.36
CA VAL A 103 5.99 2.74 11.59
C VAL A 103 5.82 1.29 11.18
N GLY A 104 5.83 1.00 9.89
CA GLY A 104 5.73 -0.35 9.36
C GLY A 104 7.08 -0.95 8.94
N PRO A 105 7.10 -2.23 8.53
CA PRO A 105 8.32 -2.89 8.06
C PRO A 105 9.00 -2.17 6.89
N ASN A 106 8.24 -1.68 5.93
CA ASN A 106 8.81 -1.01 4.76
C ASN A 106 9.36 0.39 5.09
N GLU A 107 8.73 1.15 6.01
CA GLU A 107 9.31 2.38 6.54
C GLU A 107 10.64 2.08 7.22
N TRP A 108 10.72 1.02 8.04
CA TRP A 108 11.94 0.61 8.71
C TRP A 108 13.03 0.21 7.72
N GLN A 109 12.69 -0.63 6.74
CA GLN A 109 13.62 -1.15 5.74
C GLN A 109 14.22 -0.04 4.84
N ASN A 110 13.43 0.99 4.50
CA ASN A 110 13.91 2.14 3.72
C ASN A 110 14.83 3.06 4.52
N GLY A 111 14.82 2.95 5.86
CA GLY A 111 15.64 3.72 6.77
C GLY A 111 14.97 4.98 7.29
N LEU A 112 15.28 5.30 8.55
CA LEU A 112 14.64 6.40 9.29
C LEU A 112 14.91 7.79 8.68
N HIS A 113 15.97 7.94 7.90
CA HIS A 113 16.30 9.19 7.21
C HIS A 113 15.35 9.53 6.05
N MET A 114 14.57 8.54 5.59
CA MET A 114 13.57 8.73 4.54
C MET A 114 12.24 9.28 5.08
N LEU A 115 12.06 9.29 6.40
CA LEU A 115 10.82 9.70 7.04
C LEU A 115 10.73 11.23 7.13
N ASP A 116 9.62 11.80 6.67
CA ASP A 116 9.33 13.23 6.80
C ASP A 116 8.94 13.54 8.28
N PRO A 117 9.68 14.41 8.99
CA PRO A 117 9.44 14.70 10.40
C PRO A 117 8.11 15.43 10.66
N GLU A 118 7.45 15.98 9.64
CA GLU A 118 6.13 16.60 9.76
C GLU A 118 5.01 15.55 9.89
N ILE A 119 5.27 14.29 9.53
CA ILE A 119 4.32 13.19 9.67
C ILE A 119 4.42 12.60 11.08
N PRO A 120 3.30 12.46 11.81
CA PRO A 120 3.32 11.99 13.20
C PRO A 120 3.54 10.48 13.28
N TYR A 121 4.75 10.02 12.99
CA TYR A 121 5.11 8.61 13.10
C TYR A 121 5.07 8.14 14.55
N LEU A 122 4.46 6.97 14.77
CA LEU A 122 4.17 6.38 16.07
C LEU A 122 4.83 5.01 16.20
N LEU A 123 5.55 4.78 17.30
CA LEU A 123 6.09 3.49 17.69
C LEU A 123 6.21 3.40 19.21
N SER A 124 5.29 2.69 19.86
CA SER A 124 5.21 2.67 21.34
C SER A 124 6.13 1.64 21.99
N ASN A 125 6.49 0.59 21.27
CA ASN A 125 7.37 -0.48 21.79
C ASN A 125 8.87 -0.25 21.47
N GLN A 126 9.29 1.01 21.36
CA GLN A 126 10.70 1.33 21.20
C GLN A 126 11.50 1.16 22.51
N SER A 127 12.74 0.67 22.41
CA SER A 127 13.68 0.50 23.53
C SER A 127 14.57 1.72 23.72
N LEU A 128 14.96 2.39 22.64
CA LEU A 128 15.78 3.59 22.61
C LEU A 128 14.91 4.79 22.24
N LYS A 129 15.41 6.00 22.51
CA LYS A 129 14.71 7.22 22.09
C LYS A 129 14.90 7.41 20.58
N LEU A 130 13.95 6.86 19.82
CA LEU A 130 13.81 7.09 18.39
C LEU A 130 13.02 8.39 18.13
N PRO A 131 13.07 8.96 16.92
CA PRO A 131 12.36 10.19 16.57
C PRO A 131 10.85 9.99 16.37
N PHE A 132 10.25 9.04 17.07
CA PHE A 132 8.84 8.69 16.94
C PHE A 132 8.05 9.04 18.20
N LEU A 133 6.77 9.30 18.01
CA LEU A 133 5.85 9.37 19.12
C LEU A 133 5.77 8.01 19.83
N THR A 134 5.79 8.01 21.16
CA THR A 134 5.54 6.78 21.97
C THR A 134 4.05 6.56 22.21
N SER A 135 3.26 7.62 22.15
CA SER A 135 1.79 7.59 22.19
C SER A 135 1.24 8.90 21.67
N LYS A 136 -0.01 8.89 21.24
CA LYS A 136 -0.75 10.10 20.85
C LYS A 136 -2.04 10.17 21.63
N THR A 137 -2.31 11.30 22.24
CA THR A 137 -3.61 11.61 22.85
C THR A 137 -4.31 12.68 22.03
N ILE A 138 -5.56 12.43 21.67
CA ILE A 138 -6.44 13.38 20.99
C ILE A 138 -7.67 13.64 21.83
N SER A 139 -8.14 14.89 21.81
CA SER A 139 -9.35 15.29 22.51
C SER A 139 -10.49 15.45 21.53
N GLN A 140 -11.66 14.94 21.91
CA GLN A 140 -12.92 15.12 21.18
C GLN A 140 -13.59 16.44 21.59
N THR A 141 -14.42 16.94 20.70
CA THR A 141 -15.40 17.97 21.04
C THR A 141 -16.33 17.41 22.13
N GLY A 142 -16.24 17.91 23.35
CA GLY A 142 -16.94 17.36 24.53
C GLY A 142 -16.02 16.86 25.63
N GLY A 143 -14.70 16.95 25.43
CA GLY A 143 -13.69 16.78 26.49
C GLY A 143 -13.24 15.35 26.76
N GLN A 144 -13.75 14.35 26.04
CA GLN A 144 -13.23 12.98 26.13
C GLN A 144 -11.90 12.87 25.37
N THR A 145 -11.04 11.98 25.85
CA THR A 145 -9.72 11.74 25.26
C THR A 145 -9.58 10.33 24.72
N ILE A 146 -8.97 10.21 23.54
CA ILE A 146 -8.57 8.94 22.92
C ILE A 146 -7.06 8.83 23.03
N SER A 147 -6.58 7.74 23.57
CA SER A 147 -5.14 7.40 23.60
C SER A 147 -4.82 6.38 22.53
N ILE A 148 -3.79 6.65 21.73
CA ILE A 148 -3.37 5.82 20.62
C ILE A 148 -1.94 5.35 20.89
N SER A 149 -1.74 4.03 20.79
CA SER A 149 -0.44 3.38 20.85
C SER A 149 -0.19 2.58 19.58
N GLY A 150 1.08 2.38 19.23
CA GLY A 150 1.50 1.62 18.06
C GLY A 150 2.46 0.50 18.42
N TYR A 151 2.21 -0.70 17.92
CA TYR A 151 3.08 -1.86 18.07
C TYR A 151 3.52 -2.39 16.72
N LEU A 152 4.84 -2.52 16.55
CA LEU A 152 5.46 -3.22 15.43
C LEU A 152 6.24 -4.40 15.97
N SER A 153 5.96 -5.61 15.48
CA SER A 153 6.72 -6.80 15.85
C SER A 153 8.18 -6.70 15.41
N PRO A 154 9.15 -6.93 16.30
CA PRO A 154 10.56 -7.00 15.90
C PRO A 154 10.83 -8.12 14.89
N GLU A 155 10.04 -9.19 14.85
CA GLU A 155 10.20 -10.28 13.88
C GLU A 155 9.97 -9.83 12.43
N LEU A 156 9.24 -8.74 12.22
CA LEU A 156 8.99 -8.18 10.88
C LEU A 156 10.12 -7.30 10.34
N VAL A 157 11.09 -6.93 11.18
CA VAL A 157 12.15 -5.96 10.82
C VAL A 157 13.56 -6.46 11.08
N TYR A 158 13.76 -7.37 12.02
CA TYR A 158 15.08 -7.94 12.35
C TYR A 158 15.23 -9.35 11.79
N PHE A 159 16.08 -9.48 10.78
CA PHE A 159 16.41 -10.78 10.17
C PHE A 159 17.67 -11.41 10.78
N ASN A 160 18.47 -10.63 11.51
CA ASN A 160 19.70 -11.08 12.18
C ASN A 160 19.62 -10.85 13.71
N GLN A 161 19.85 -11.90 14.48
CA GLN A 161 19.82 -11.87 15.96
C GLN A 161 20.97 -11.08 16.62
N ASN A 162 21.92 -10.56 15.84
CA ASN A 162 23.12 -9.90 16.36
C ASN A 162 22.98 -8.38 16.56
N GLU A 163 21.86 -7.78 16.18
CA GLU A 163 21.61 -6.36 16.41
C GLU A 163 20.89 -6.15 17.75
N GLN A 164 21.32 -5.13 18.50
CA GLN A 164 20.56 -4.73 19.70
C GLN A 164 19.17 -4.23 19.25
N PRO A 165 18.08 -4.87 19.68
CA PRO A 165 16.77 -4.51 19.18
C PRO A 165 16.37 -3.12 19.67
N GLN A 166 16.11 -2.21 18.73
CA GLN A 166 15.55 -0.90 19.01
C GLN A 166 14.02 -0.98 19.23
N ILE A 167 13.42 -2.07 18.82
CA ILE A 167 11.99 -2.40 18.96
C ILE A 167 11.88 -3.58 19.92
N LEU A 168 11.02 -3.45 20.93
CA LEU A 168 10.83 -4.48 21.94
C LEU A 168 9.69 -5.45 21.53
N PRO A 169 9.87 -6.76 21.74
CA PRO A 169 8.77 -7.71 21.62
C PRO A 169 7.74 -7.48 22.72
N VAL A 170 6.50 -7.89 22.46
CA VAL A 170 5.50 -7.96 23.52
C VAL A 170 5.90 -9.05 24.51
N ASN A 171 5.94 -8.71 25.79
CA ASN A 171 6.23 -9.60 26.90
C ASN A 171 5.62 -9.01 28.18
N PRO A 172 5.64 -9.73 29.30
CA PRO A 172 5.08 -9.23 30.56
C PRO A 172 5.68 -7.89 31.04
N GLU A 173 6.94 -7.62 30.74
CA GLU A 173 7.63 -6.38 31.12
C GLU A 173 7.10 -5.19 30.33
N LEU A 174 6.94 -5.32 29.01
CA LEU A 174 6.35 -4.30 28.16
C LEU A 174 4.92 -4.01 28.58
N ILE A 175 4.12 -5.05 28.84
CA ILE A 175 2.74 -4.93 29.30
C ILE A 175 2.68 -4.21 30.67
N ALA A 176 3.56 -4.58 31.61
CA ALA A 176 3.62 -3.92 32.93
C ALA A 176 4.02 -2.43 32.79
N ARG A 177 4.99 -2.10 31.94
CA ARG A 177 5.37 -0.72 31.65
C ARG A 177 4.19 0.09 31.13
N TRP A 178 3.45 -0.45 30.16
CA TRP A 178 2.29 0.25 29.59
C TRP A 178 1.12 0.37 30.58
N LYS A 179 0.92 -0.63 31.47
CA LYS A 179 -0.05 -0.51 32.56
C LYS A 179 0.24 0.69 33.47
N VAL A 180 1.50 0.89 33.85
CA VAL A 180 1.93 2.03 34.67
C VAL A 180 1.74 3.35 33.90
N GLU A 181 2.13 3.40 32.63
CA GLU A 181 1.97 4.59 31.79
C GLU A 181 0.50 4.99 31.63
N PHE A 182 -0.38 4.01 31.43
CA PHE A 182 -1.82 4.26 31.24
C PHE A 182 -2.56 4.61 32.53
N ALA A 183 -2.06 4.14 33.69
CA ALA A 183 -2.64 4.51 34.98
C ALA A 183 -2.55 6.02 35.26
N GLY A 184 -1.52 6.68 34.75
CA GLY A 184 -1.34 8.14 34.83
C GLY A 184 -2.15 8.95 33.81
N LYS A 185 -2.72 8.31 32.80
CA LYS A 185 -3.45 8.97 31.71
C LYS A 185 -4.94 8.63 31.76
N LYS A 186 -5.79 9.63 32.00
CA LYS A 186 -7.25 9.47 31.93
C LYS A 186 -7.69 9.50 30.46
N ALA A 187 -7.63 8.36 29.77
CA ALA A 187 -8.22 8.22 28.46
C ALA A 187 -9.58 7.52 28.54
N ALA A 188 -10.59 8.05 27.83
CA ALA A 188 -11.91 7.42 27.76
C ALA A 188 -11.93 6.23 26.81
N PHE A 189 -11.01 6.18 25.83
CA PHE A 189 -10.88 5.13 24.84
C PHE A 189 -9.41 4.93 24.46
N ARG A 190 -8.97 3.67 24.40
CA ARG A 190 -7.59 3.29 24.08
C ARG A 190 -7.54 2.46 22.81
N ILE A 191 -6.74 2.88 21.86
CA ILE A 191 -6.56 2.22 20.57
C ILE A 191 -5.13 1.72 20.43
N LEU A 192 -4.98 0.47 19.99
CA LEU A 192 -3.71 -0.09 19.54
C LEU A 192 -3.73 -0.22 18.00
N LEU A 193 -2.81 0.43 17.35
CA LEU A 193 -2.44 0.14 15.96
C LEU A 193 -1.43 -1.01 16.01
N PHE A 194 -1.79 -2.17 15.49
CA PHE A 194 -1.03 -3.40 15.69
C PHE A 194 -0.50 -3.94 14.35
N ARG A 195 0.78 -4.29 14.35
CA ARG A 195 1.39 -5.04 13.26
C ARG A 195 2.32 -6.09 13.81
N GLY A 196 1.89 -7.34 13.73
CA GLY A 196 2.59 -8.49 14.31
C GLY A 196 1.85 -9.79 14.02
N ASN A 197 2.31 -10.88 14.63
CA ASN A 197 1.70 -12.19 14.50
C ASN A 197 0.54 -12.42 15.51
N VAL A 198 -0.19 -13.54 15.33
CA VAL A 198 -1.38 -13.87 16.15
C VAL A 198 -1.01 -14.10 17.62
N LEU A 199 0.15 -14.68 17.93
CA LEU A 199 0.58 -14.94 19.30
C LEU A 199 0.87 -13.65 20.07
N GLU A 200 1.45 -12.67 19.39
CA GLU A 200 1.68 -11.33 19.95
C GLU A 200 0.35 -10.60 20.18
N LEU A 201 -0.59 -10.71 19.25
CA LEU A 201 -1.92 -10.13 19.38
C LEU A 201 -2.67 -10.71 20.59
N GLN A 202 -2.56 -12.02 20.80
CA GLN A 202 -3.19 -12.70 21.94
C GLN A 202 -2.69 -12.16 23.29
N GLN A 203 -1.39 -11.85 23.42
CA GLN A 203 -0.85 -11.24 24.64
C GLN A 203 -1.45 -9.84 24.91
N PHE A 204 -1.69 -9.05 23.87
CA PHE A 204 -2.37 -7.75 24.03
C PHE A 204 -3.85 -7.92 24.39
N GLU A 205 -4.53 -8.89 23.81
CA GLU A 205 -5.92 -9.23 24.17
C GLU A 205 -6.04 -9.60 25.64
N GLU A 206 -5.21 -10.55 26.11
CA GLU A 206 -5.17 -11.00 27.51
C GLU A 206 -4.82 -9.88 28.50
N SER A 207 -4.05 -8.88 28.05
CA SER A 207 -3.69 -7.73 28.87
C SER A 207 -4.86 -6.81 29.22
N ALA A 208 -5.92 -6.82 28.42
CA ALA A 208 -7.09 -5.92 28.48
C ALA A 208 -6.72 -4.42 28.56
N LEU A 209 -5.60 -4.02 27.94
CA LEU A 209 -5.11 -2.64 27.98
C LEU A 209 -5.83 -1.72 27.00
N PHE A 210 -6.42 -2.28 25.95
CA PHE A 210 -6.99 -1.52 24.84
C PHE A 210 -8.47 -1.84 24.64
N ASP A 211 -9.25 -0.80 24.33
CA ASP A 211 -10.67 -0.92 24.00
C ASP A 211 -10.88 -1.33 22.54
N LEU A 212 -9.91 -1.00 21.67
CA LEU A 212 -9.89 -1.37 20.27
C LEU A 212 -8.46 -1.70 19.81
N ILE A 213 -8.29 -2.84 19.17
CA ILE A 213 -7.06 -3.19 18.45
C ILE A 213 -7.41 -3.30 16.96
N VAL A 214 -6.69 -2.54 16.11
CA VAL A 214 -6.81 -2.63 14.65
C VAL A 214 -5.50 -3.15 14.10
N ALA A 215 -5.56 -4.26 13.36
CA ALA A 215 -4.39 -4.93 12.82
C ALA A 215 -4.07 -4.49 11.37
N GLY A 216 -2.79 -4.45 11.04
CA GLY A 216 -2.29 -4.49 9.68
C GLY A 216 -1.77 -5.89 9.35
N SER A 217 -1.77 -6.30 8.08
CA SER A 217 -1.25 -7.60 7.67
C SER A 217 0.24 -7.72 7.95
N ALA A 218 0.66 -8.88 8.47
CA ALA A 218 2.07 -9.23 8.65
C ALA A 218 2.68 -9.83 7.36
N ASN A 219 1.87 -10.51 6.53
CA ASN A 219 2.31 -11.27 5.35
C ASN A 219 1.52 -10.95 4.10
N ASP A 220 2.15 -11.14 2.92
CA ASP A 220 1.52 -10.94 1.61
C ASP A 220 0.43 -11.97 1.28
N ASP A 221 0.55 -13.19 1.80
CA ASP A 221 -0.30 -14.33 1.43
C ASP A 221 -1.67 -14.35 2.12
N GLU A 222 -1.85 -13.62 3.23
CA GLU A 222 -3.12 -13.56 3.94
C GLU A 222 -4.22 -12.72 3.24
N LEU A 223 -3.90 -12.22 2.07
CA LEU A 223 -4.64 -11.20 1.32
C LEU A 223 -6.01 -11.58 0.79
N LYS A 224 -6.39 -12.84 0.80
CA LYS A 224 -7.50 -13.22 -0.10
C LYS A 224 -8.90 -13.20 0.50
N GLN A 225 -9.12 -13.16 1.81
CA GLN A 225 -10.51 -13.26 2.28
C GLN A 225 -10.89 -12.71 3.67
N VAL A 226 -9.94 -12.27 4.53
CA VAL A 226 -10.34 -12.05 5.93
C VAL A 226 -9.80 -10.72 6.46
N MET A 227 -10.63 -9.67 6.43
CA MET A 227 -10.36 -8.38 7.10
C MET A 227 -10.42 -8.54 8.63
N LYS A 228 -9.88 -9.65 9.15
CA LYS A 228 -9.88 -9.99 10.58
C LYS A 228 -8.73 -10.91 10.94
N MET A 229 -8.12 -10.65 12.06
CA MET A 229 -7.15 -11.54 12.71
C MET A 229 -7.83 -12.27 13.86
N ARG A 230 -7.60 -13.57 14.00
CA ARG A 230 -8.23 -14.40 15.03
C ARG A 230 -7.18 -14.87 16.03
N THR A 231 -7.50 -14.70 17.31
CA THR A 231 -6.84 -15.35 18.45
C THR A 231 -7.67 -16.56 18.90
N SER A 232 -7.26 -17.22 19.96
CA SER A 232 -8.04 -18.29 20.58
C SER A 232 -9.38 -17.81 21.15
N SER A 233 -9.48 -16.55 21.56
CA SER A 233 -10.61 -15.97 22.30
C SER A 233 -11.31 -14.83 21.58
N GLY A 234 -10.68 -14.22 20.56
CA GLY A 234 -11.19 -13.02 19.93
C GLY A 234 -11.06 -12.95 18.42
N VAL A 235 -11.71 -11.93 17.85
CA VAL A 235 -11.62 -11.57 16.43
C VAL A 235 -11.39 -10.07 16.33
N PHE A 236 -10.32 -9.66 15.66
CA PHE A 236 -9.87 -8.29 15.55
C PHE A 236 -9.98 -7.77 14.12
N PRO A 237 -10.41 -6.51 13.93
CA PRO A 237 -10.46 -5.90 12.61
C PRO A 237 -9.06 -5.73 12.03
N MET A 238 -8.93 -5.97 10.73
CA MET A 238 -7.70 -5.78 9.96
C MET A 238 -7.96 -4.88 8.77
N ILE A 239 -7.07 -3.92 8.50
CA ILE A 239 -7.18 -3.04 7.34
C ILE A 239 -6.91 -3.82 6.05
N PRO A 240 -7.54 -3.42 4.92
CA PRO A 240 -7.19 -3.93 3.61
C PRO A 240 -5.73 -3.60 3.25
N THR A 241 -5.07 -4.55 2.60
CA THR A 241 -3.70 -4.36 2.11
C THR A 241 -3.67 -3.57 0.79
N LYS A 242 -2.47 -3.14 0.38
CA LYS A 242 -2.21 -2.37 -0.84
C LYS A 242 -3.07 -1.11 -0.96
N GLY A 243 -3.50 -0.58 0.18
CA GLY A 243 -4.32 0.61 0.23
C GLY A 243 -5.68 0.53 -0.47
N GLN A 244 -6.18 -0.70 -0.71
CA GLN A 244 -7.40 -0.94 -1.49
C GLN A 244 -8.68 -0.48 -0.82
N GLY A 245 -8.65 -0.26 0.49
CA GLY A 245 -9.80 0.19 1.26
C GLY A 245 -9.40 0.77 2.61
N LEU A 246 -10.40 1.06 3.41
CA LEU A 246 -10.25 1.60 4.75
C LEU A 246 -11.36 1.10 5.67
N LEU A 247 -11.11 1.17 6.98
CA LEU A 247 -12.12 0.93 7.99
C LEU A 247 -12.54 2.25 8.62
N SER A 248 -13.82 2.40 8.94
CA SER A 248 -14.32 3.55 9.68
C SER A 248 -15.30 3.15 10.78
N GLY A 249 -15.38 3.93 11.85
CA GLY A 249 -16.32 3.70 12.94
C GLY A 249 -16.59 4.97 13.73
N LYS A 250 -17.79 5.08 14.30
CA LYS A 250 -18.21 6.23 15.12
C LYS A 250 -18.04 5.92 16.60
N LEU A 251 -17.56 6.88 17.36
CA LEU A 251 -17.57 6.81 18.81
C LEU A 251 -18.81 7.48 19.38
N SER A 252 -19.44 6.84 20.35
CA SER A 252 -20.52 7.45 21.13
C SER A 252 -19.99 8.56 22.06
N ALA A 253 -20.87 9.38 22.58
CA ALA A 253 -20.54 10.37 23.61
C ALA A 253 -19.96 9.72 24.89
N SER A 254 -20.17 8.43 25.13
CA SER A 254 -19.57 7.67 26.26
C SER A 254 -18.20 7.07 25.92
N GLY A 255 -17.64 7.34 24.74
CA GLY A 255 -16.34 6.79 24.31
C GLY A 255 -16.38 5.32 23.93
N LYS A 256 -17.53 4.81 23.46
CA LYS A 256 -17.65 3.43 22.95
C LYS A 256 -17.92 3.43 21.46
N LEU A 257 -17.41 2.45 20.74
CA LEU A 257 -17.77 2.26 19.33
C LEU A 257 -19.28 1.99 19.21
N ILE A 258 -19.89 2.67 18.24
CA ILE A 258 -21.30 2.47 17.90
C ILE A 258 -21.38 1.24 17.01
N PRO A 259 -22.10 0.17 17.42
CA PRO A 259 -22.22 -1.04 16.62
C PRO A 259 -22.82 -0.75 15.24
N THR A 260 -22.34 -1.46 14.23
CA THR A 260 -22.92 -1.47 12.88
C THR A 260 -23.54 -2.84 12.60
N ASN A 261 -24.50 -2.88 11.67
CA ASN A 261 -25.10 -4.13 11.20
C ASN A 261 -24.19 -4.91 10.24
N ASN A 262 -22.95 -4.48 10.05
CA ASN A 262 -21.98 -5.10 9.15
C ASN A 262 -21.19 -6.17 9.90
N GLU A 263 -21.69 -7.40 9.89
CA GLU A 263 -21.06 -8.56 10.54
C GLU A 263 -19.71 -8.98 9.92
N THR A 264 -19.34 -8.42 8.75
CA THR A 264 -18.10 -8.80 8.08
C THR A 264 -16.86 -8.16 8.69
N VAL A 265 -17.04 -7.07 9.44
CA VAL A 265 -15.93 -6.34 10.09
C VAL A 265 -16.22 -6.26 11.59
N PRO A 266 -15.35 -6.84 12.45
CA PRO A 266 -15.52 -6.83 13.91
C PRO A 266 -15.51 -5.41 14.50
N ALA A 267 -15.92 -5.32 15.77
CA ALA A 267 -15.84 -4.12 16.59
C ALA A 267 -16.66 -2.92 16.09
N GLY A 268 -17.73 -3.15 15.33
CA GLY A 268 -18.59 -2.06 14.84
C GLY A 268 -17.96 -1.15 13.79
N LEU A 269 -16.91 -1.63 13.12
CA LEU A 269 -16.28 -0.90 12.01
C LEU A 269 -16.95 -1.23 10.66
N VAL A 270 -16.89 -0.27 9.73
CA VAL A 270 -17.39 -0.39 8.36
C VAL A 270 -16.22 -0.42 7.40
N LEU A 271 -16.19 -1.43 6.53
CA LEU A 271 -15.23 -1.55 5.45
C LEU A 271 -15.71 -0.78 4.22
N THR A 272 -14.89 0.13 3.73
CA THR A 272 -15.11 0.83 2.47
C THR A 272 -14.00 0.50 1.48
N TRP A 273 -14.36 -0.10 0.35
CA TRP A 273 -13.42 -0.34 -0.76
C TRP A 273 -13.33 0.91 -1.63
N LEU A 274 -12.11 1.33 -1.95
CA LEU A 274 -11.84 2.47 -2.82
C LEU A 274 -11.91 2.05 -4.30
N ARG A 275 -13.12 1.87 -4.80
CA ARG A 275 -13.41 1.47 -6.18
C ARG A 275 -13.42 2.67 -7.13
N SER A 276 -13.56 2.43 -8.44
CA SER A 276 -13.70 3.46 -9.49
C SER A 276 -14.91 4.41 -9.32
N SER A 277 -15.86 4.07 -8.44
CA SER A 277 -16.92 4.99 -8.04
C SER A 277 -16.45 6.20 -7.22
N PHE A 278 -15.24 6.13 -6.64
CA PHE A 278 -14.55 7.28 -6.10
C PHE A 278 -13.74 7.94 -7.21
N GLU A 279 -14.08 9.15 -7.60
CA GLU A 279 -13.29 9.93 -8.55
C GLU A 279 -11.92 10.27 -7.96
N ASP A 280 -10.91 10.36 -8.80
CA ASP A 280 -9.56 10.74 -8.38
C ASP A 280 -9.54 12.21 -7.97
N ALA A 281 -9.03 12.50 -6.77
CA ALA A 281 -8.89 13.86 -6.27
C ALA A 281 -7.89 14.68 -7.11
N PRO A 282 -8.33 15.79 -7.73
CA PRO A 282 -7.49 16.58 -8.62
C PRO A 282 -6.31 17.25 -7.93
N GLU A 283 -6.36 17.42 -6.60
CA GLU A 283 -5.29 18.03 -5.81
C GLU A 283 -3.97 17.25 -5.86
N LEU A 284 -4.04 15.95 -6.12
CA LEU A 284 -2.85 15.11 -6.28
C LEU A 284 -2.36 15.04 -7.73
N ALA A 285 -3.09 15.57 -8.71
CA ALA A 285 -2.75 15.44 -10.12
C ALA A 285 -1.36 16.02 -10.47
N GLU A 286 -0.96 17.13 -9.87
CA GLU A 286 0.37 17.72 -10.07
C GLU A 286 1.45 16.85 -9.43
N THR A 287 1.22 16.36 -8.21
CA THR A 287 2.16 15.46 -7.51
C THR A 287 2.41 14.18 -8.33
N PHE A 288 1.38 13.63 -8.94
CA PHE A 288 1.53 12.46 -9.82
C PHE A 288 2.26 12.78 -11.12
N ARG A 289 2.00 13.93 -11.74
CA ARG A 289 2.76 14.36 -12.93
C ARG A 289 4.25 14.50 -12.61
N ASN A 290 4.58 15.17 -11.51
CA ASN A 290 5.97 15.33 -11.07
C ASN A 290 6.65 13.98 -10.80
N TYR A 291 5.93 13.03 -10.20
CA TYR A 291 6.42 11.67 -10.01
C TYR A 291 6.68 10.97 -11.36
N ASP A 292 5.73 11.02 -12.31
CA ASP A 292 5.88 10.40 -13.64
C ASP A 292 7.06 10.99 -14.42
N ASP A 293 7.24 12.30 -14.37
CA ASP A 293 8.37 12.98 -14.98
C ASP A 293 9.70 12.58 -14.33
N ALA A 294 9.76 12.47 -13.01
CA ALA A 294 10.94 12.02 -12.27
C ALA A 294 11.28 10.54 -12.57
N VAL A 295 10.29 9.66 -12.68
CA VAL A 295 10.49 8.25 -13.07
C VAL A 295 11.03 8.16 -14.50
N LYS A 296 10.49 8.98 -15.40
CA LYS A 296 10.96 9.06 -16.79
C LYS A 296 12.41 9.54 -16.85
N GLU A 297 12.76 10.57 -16.11
CA GLU A 297 14.14 11.07 -16.02
C GLU A 297 15.09 10.01 -15.43
N LEU A 298 14.68 9.35 -14.34
CA LEU A 298 15.43 8.24 -13.74
C LEU A 298 15.67 7.10 -14.74
N PHE A 299 14.65 6.74 -15.54
CA PHE A 299 14.77 5.71 -16.57
C PHE A 299 15.79 6.12 -17.63
N PHE A 300 15.65 7.31 -18.23
CA PHE A 300 16.54 7.78 -19.30
C PHE A 300 17.97 8.01 -18.82
N SER A 301 18.19 8.51 -17.60
CA SER A 301 19.54 8.70 -17.06
C SER A 301 20.32 7.38 -16.86
N ASN A 302 19.64 6.25 -16.81
CA ASN A 302 20.25 4.94 -16.71
C ASN A 302 20.48 4.25 -18.06
N LEU A 303 19.91 4.77 -19.17
CA LEU A 303 20.00 4.12 -20.49
C LEU A 303 21.45 3.92 -20.97
N ASP A 304 22.30 4.94 -20.86
CA ASP A 304 23.71 4.87 -21.33
C ASP A 304 24.50 3.74 -20.64
N ARG A 305 24.17 3.48 -19.37
CA ARG A 305 24.79 2.37 -18.62
C ARG A 305 24.24 1.03 -19.08
N MET A 306 22.94 0.98 -19.34
CA MET A 306 22.25 -0.23 -19.81
C MET A 306 22.69 -0.59 -21.23
N GLU A 307 22.92 0.39 -22.13
CA GLU A 307 23.38 0.15 -23.51
C GLU A 307 24.73 -0.55 -23.55
N LYS A 308 25.65 -0.25 -22.61
CA LYS A 308 26.93 -0.94 -22.52
C LYS A 308 26.81 -2.43 -22.21
N GLN A 309 25.70 -2.86 -21.60
CA GLN A 309 25.40 -4.26 -21.25
C GLN A 309 24.75 -5.02 -22.43
N LEU A 310 24.25 -4.30 -23.44
CA LEU A 310 23.53 -4.90 -24.59
C LEU A 310 24.38 -5.72 -25.54
N LEU A 311 25.66 -5.45 -25.66
CA LEU A 311 26.57 -6.15 -26.57
C LEU A 311 26.55 -7.67 -26.40
N GLU A 312 26.08 -8.17 -25.24
CA GLU A 312 25.96 -9.56 -24.89
C GLU A 312 24.52 -10.02 -24.57
N SER A 313 23.49 -9.27 -25.04
CA SER A 313 22.10 -9.65 -24.75
C SER A 313 21.83 -11.10 -25.19
N PRO A 314 21.35 -11.96 -24.27
CA PRO A 314 20.96 -13.33 -24.62
C PRO A 314 19.59 -13.40 -25.30
N PHE A 315 18.86 -12.28 -25.38
CA PHE A 315 17.53 -12.18 -25.96
C PHE A 315 17.59 -11.76 -27.43
N LEU A 316 16.69 -12.33 -28.24
CA LEU A 316 16.68 -12.21 -29.70
C LEU A 316 15.40 -11.56 -30.24
N GLY A 317 14.28 -11.72 -29.51
CA GLY A 317 12.96 -11.31 -29.95
C GLY A 317 12.25 -12.33 -30.86
N ASN A 318 10.95 -12.18 -30.94
CA ASN A 318 10.06 -13.13 -31.62
C ASN A 318 10.24 -13.20 -33.14
N GLU A 319 10.79 -12.19 -33.77
CA GLU A 319 11.04 -12.20 -35.22
C GLU A 319 12.05 -13.27 -35.62
N VAL A 320 13.07 -13.48 -34.79
CA VAL A 320 14.05 -14.57 -34.99
C VAL A 320 13.40 -15.94 -34.85
N CYS A 321 12.50 -16.09 -33.87
CA CYS A 321 11.76 -17.33 -33.63
C CYS A 321 10.84 -17.69 -34.83
N ALA A 322 10.30 -16.68 -35.53
CA ALA A 322 9.39 -16.85 -36.66
C ALA A 322 10.03 -17.61 -37.84
N GLY A 323 11.36 -17.58 -37.96
CA GLY A 323 12.07 -18.31 -39.03
C GLY A 323 11.88 -19.85 -38.99
N CYS A 324 11.66 -20.40 -37.79
CA CYS A 324 11.47 -21.84 -37.60
C CYS A 324 10.11 -22.21 -37.00
N HIS A 325 9.50 -21.31 -36.20
CA HIS A 325 8.27 -21.57 -35.43
C HIS A 325 7.06 -20.78 -35.98
N VAL A 326 6.83 -20.82 -37.31
CA VAL A 326 5.83 -19.99 -38.01
C VAL A 326 4.42 -20.11 -37.43
N GLU A 327 3.95 -21.35 -37.20
CA GLU A 327 2.60 -21.61 -36.70
C GLU A 327 2.41 -21.06 -35.27
N ILE A 328 3.39 -21.29 -34.41
CA ILE A 328 3.39 -20.84 -33.01
C ILE A 328 3.39 -19.32 -32.94
N VAL A 329 4.22 -18.67 -33.74
CA VAL A 329 4.25 -17.19 -33.81
C VAL A 329 2.91 -16.64 -34.33
N SER A 330 2.23 -17.36 -35.24
CA SER A 330 0.88 -16.96 -35.70
C SER A 330 -0.16 -17.01 -34.58
N ILE A 331 -0.08 -18.00 -33.67
CA ILE A 331 -0.94 -18.10 -32.49
C ILE A 331 -0.63 -16.91 -31.55
N TRP A 332 0.66 -16.70 -31.23
CA TRP A 332 1.10 -15.61 -30.37
C TRP A 332 0.65 -14.23 -30.87
N LYS A 333 0.77 -13.95 -32.19
CA LYS A 333 0.34 -12.66 -32.80
C LYS A 333 -1.12 -12.33 -32.53
N LYS A 334 -1.98 -13.32 -32.33
CA LYS A 334 -3.42 -13.13 -32.04
C LYS A 334 -3.70 -12.93 -30.54
N SER A 335 -2.70 -13.16 -29.68
CA SER A 335 -2.84 -13.04 -28.25
C SER A 335 -2.70 -11.59 -27.75
N ARG A 336 -3.22 -11.31 -26.56
CA ARG A 336 -3.00 -10.01 -25.89
C ARG A 336 -1.54 -9.76 -25.57
N HIS A 337 -0.73 -10.78 -25.41
CA HIS A 337 0.71 -10.69 -25.15
C HIS A 337 1.44 -9.95 -26.28
N ALA A 338 1.06 -10.20 -27.54
CA ALA A 338 1.65 -9.53 -28.69
C ALA A 338 1.37 -8.02 -28.75
N HIS A 339 0.47 -7.52 -27.93
CA HIS A 339 0.05 -6.10 -27.88
C HIS A 339 0.23 -5.49 -26.49
N ALA A 340 0.98 -6.14 -25.60
CA ALA A 340 1.11 -5.75 -24.20
C ALA A 340 1.72 -4.36 -24.04
N PHE A 341 2.70 -3.97 -24.85
CA PHE A 341 3.35 -2.68 -24.79
C PHE A 341 2.42 -1.51 -25.16
N ALA A 342 1.51 -1.73 -26.10
CA ALA A 342 0.54 -0.70 -26.52
C ALA A 342 -0.38 -0.26 -25.38
N THR A 343 -0.62 -1.10 -24.37
CA THR A 343 -1.38 -0.72 -23.19
C THR A 343 -0.64 0.31 -22.34
N LEU A 344 0.68 0.21 -22.28
CA LEU A 344 1.54 1.17 -21.57
C LEU A 344 1.62 2.49 -22.34
N GLU A 345 1.74 2.47 -23.67
CA GLU A 345 1.73 3.67 -24.51
C GLU A 345 0.43 4.46 -24.30
N LYS A 346 -0.72 3.77 -24.31
CA LYS A 346 -2.04 4.38 -24.08
C LYS A 346 -2.14 5.05 -22.70
N LYS A 347 -1.44 4.52 -21.68
CA LYS A 347 -1.44 5.04 -20.32
C LYS A 347 -0.28 6.03 -20.05
N GLY A 348 0.61 6.26 -21.02
CA GLY A 348 1.80 7.08 -20.83
C GLY A 348 2.85 6.45 -19.89
N LYS A 349 2.79 5.12 -19.68
CA LYS A 349 3.67 4.38 -18.75
C LYS A 349 4.73 3.52 -19.43
N HIS A 350 4.99 3.73 -20.71
CA HIS A 350 5.94 2.95 -21.51
C HIS A 350 7.43 3.21 -21.19
N PHE A 351 7.70 4.03 -20.19
CA PHE A 351 9.02 4.28 -19.60
C PHE A 351 9.08 3.91 -18.12
N ASP A 352 8.00 3.44 -17.52
CA ASP A 352 7.94 3.06 -16.12
C ASP A 352 8.51 1.64 -15.94
N PRO A 353 9.65 1.45 -15.22
CA PRO A 353 10.31 0.17 -15.07
C PRO A 353 9.43 -0.91 -14.42
N GLU A 354 8.57 -0.54 -13.49
CA GLU A 354 7.65 -1.50 -12.83
C GLU A 354 6.62 -2.03 -13.82
N CYS A 355 6.14 -1.19 -14.73
CA CYS A 355 5.23 -1.61 -15.79
C CYS A 355 5.96 -2.42 -16.88
N LEU A 356 7.11 -1.93 -17.31
CA LEU A 356 7.92 -2.56 -18.35
C LEU A 356 8.34 -3.99 -18.00
N ALA A 357 8.62 -4.29 -16.71
CA ALA A 357 9.03 -5.61 -16.24
C ALA A 357 8.09 -6.74 -16.71
N CYS A 358 6.79 -6.46 -16.82
CA CYS A 358 5.78 -7.42 -17.28
C CYS A 358 5.39 -7.25 -18.75
N HIS A 359 5.77 -6.15 -19.41
CA HIS A 359 5.29 -5.79 -20.74
C HIS A 359 6.36 -5.85 -21.84
N VAL A 360 7.60 -6.23 -21.50
CA VAL A 360 8.72 -6.35 -22.45
C VAL A 360 9.59 -7.58 -22.14
N VAL A 361 10.55 -7.88 -23.02
CA VAL A 361 11.46 -9.03 -22.84
C VAL A 361 12.71 -8.60 -22.05
N GLY A 362 13.03 -9.36 -21.01
CA GLY A 362 14.34 -9.33 -20.34
C GLY A 362 14.61 -8.13 -19.44
N LEU A 363 13.63 -7.26 -19.20
CA LEU A 363 13.72 -6.25 -18.15
C LEU A 363 13.25 -6.86 -16.84
N LYS A 364 14.09 -6.81 -15.82
CA LYS A 364 13.73 -7.23 -14.45
C LYS A 364 13.65 -6.00 -13.57
N PRO A 365 12.60 -5.87 -12.73
CA PRO A 365 12.60 -4.84 -11.70
C PRO A 365 13.81 -5.08 -10.78
N TRP A 366 14.53 -4.02 -10.50
CA TRP A 366 15.66 -4.11 -9.57
C TRP A 366 15.13 -4.04 -8.13
N LYS A 367 15.61 -4.98 -7.31
CA LYS A 367 15.43 -4.96 -5.87
C LYS A 367 16.74 -4.55 -5.23
N ALA A 368 16.75 -3.44 -4.51
CA ALA A 368 17.91 -3.06 -3.74
C ALA A 368 18.22 -4.10 -2.66
N PRO A 369 19.50 -4.39 -2.36
CA PRO A 369 19.87 -5.14 -1.17
C PRO A 369 19.31 -4.45 0.08
N GLN A 370 18.96 -5.23 1.10
CA GLN A 370 18.62 -4.67 2.40
C GLN A 370 19.78 -3.81 2.89
N ASN A 371 19.49 -2.61 3.37
CA ASN A 371 20.47 -1.59 3.78
C ASN A 371 21.28 -0.94 2.64
N ALA A 372 20.83 -1.02 1.40
CA ALA A 372 21.46 -0.30 0.30
C ALA A 372 21.43 1.22 0.53
N SER A 373 22.57 1.88 0.31
CA SER A 373 22.62 3.34 0.30
C SER A 373 21.82 3.90 -0.90
N ALA A 374 21.44 5.16 -0.86
CA ALA A 374 20.77 5.82 -2.00
C ALA A 374 21.58 5.71 -3.30
N ALA A 375 22.93 5.67 -3.21
CA ALA A 375 23.81 5.46 -4.34
C ALA A 375 23.73 4.04 -4.92
N ASP A 376 23.43 3.04 -4.10
CA ASP A 376 23.35 1.63 -4.47
C ASP A 376 21.95 1.23 -4.94
N ARG A 377 20.95 2.09 -4.74
CA ARG A 377 19.55 1.87 -5.19
C ARG A 377 19.34 2.24 -6.66
N LYS A 378 20.39 2.20 -7.47
CA LYS A 378 20.29 2.51 -8.90
C LYS A 378 19.59 1.37 -9.63
N PHE A 379 18.77 1.74 -10.61
CA PHE A 379 18.12 0.78 -11.50
C PHE A 379 19.19 -0.01 -12.28
N GLU A 380 19.26 -1.31 -12.04
CA GLU A 380 20.05 -2.24 -12.84
C GLU A 380 19.15 -2.84 -13.90
N GLY A 381 19.18 -2.27 -15.10
CA GLY A 381 18.45 -2.81 -16.22
C GLY A 381 18.89 -4.24 -16.54
N GLY A 382 17.95 -5.05 -17.00
CA GLY A 382 18.24 -6.37 -17.56
C GLY A 382 19.01 -6.27 -18.88
N THR A 383 19.44 -7.40 -19.39
CA THR A 383 20.10 -7.54 -20.69
C THR A 383 19.11 -7.54 -21.87
N GLY A 384 17.83 -7.18 -21.63
CA GLY A 384 16.74 -7.23 -22.58
C GLY A 384 16.35 -5.87 -23.14
N PHE A 385 15.05 -5.55 -23.03
CA PHE A 385 14.50 -4.29 -23.52
C PHE A 385 15.12 -3.07 -22.81
N LEU A 386 15.50 -2.07 -23.58
CA LEU A 386 16.00 -0.78 -23.07
C LEU A 386 15.05 0.36 -23.43
N SER A 387 14.81 0.56 -24.72
CA SER A 387 13.93 1.59 -25.22
C SER A 387 13.39 1.22 -26.61
N LEU A 388 12.38 1.97 -27.07
CA LEU A 388 11.90 1.83 -28.45
C LEU A 388 12.94 2.26 -29.50
N GLN A 389 13.91 3.07 -29.12
CA GLN A 389 15.00 3.49 -30.00
C GLN A 389 16.08 2.41 -30.10
N THR A 390 16.47 1.81 -28.97
CA THR A 390 17.63 0.91 -28.90
C THR A 390 17.26 -0.54 -29.13
N THR A 391 16.15 -1.03 -28.54
CA THR A 391 15.73 -2.45 -28.61
C THR A 391 14.24 -2.62 -28.93
N PRO A 392 13.71 -1.99 -30.00
CA PRO A 392 12.28 -2.03 -30.33
C PRO A 392 11.74 -3.44 -30.56
N HIS A 393 12.60 -4.37 -30.98
CA HIS A 393 12.26 -5.78 -31.24
C HIS A 393 11.94 -6.57 -29.96
N LEU A 394 12.31 -6.06 -28.77
CA LEU A 394 12.05 -6.71 -27.49
C LEU A 394 10.79 -6.17 -26.77
N LYS A 395 10.01 -5.29 -27.41
CA LYS A 395 8.72 -4.83 -26.88
C LYS A 395 7.69 -5.96 -26.87
N ASN A 396 6.69 -5.87 -25.99
CA ASN A 396 5.64 -6.86 -25.76
C ASN A 396 6.11 -8.11 -24.97
N VAL A 397 5.17 -8.88 -24.52
CA VAL A 397 5.43 -10.20 -23.90
C VAL A 397 5.61 -11.22 -25.02
N GLN A 398 6.82 -11.75 -25.16
CA GLN A 398 7.21 -12.59 -26.29
C GLN A 398 7.58 -14.01 -25.84
N CYS A 399 8.06 -14.84 -26.78
CA CYS A 399 8.44 -16.24 -26.55
C CYS A 399 9.43 -16.36 -25.39
N GLU A 400 10.43 -15.49 -25.35
CA GLU A 400 11.51 -15.53 -24.35
C GLU A 400 11.08 -15.12 -22.93
N ASN A 401 9.92 -14.48 -22.75
CA ASN A 401 9.36 -14.26 -21.41
C ASN A 401 8.95 -15.58 -20.73
N CYS A 402 8.52 -16.56 -21.53
CA CYS A 402 8.11 -17.88 -21.03
C CYS A 402 9.22 -18.91 -21.14
N HIS A 403 9.92 -18.94 -22.29
CA HIS A 403 10.91 -19.96 -22.61
C HIS A 403 12.33 -19.58 -22.19
N GLY A 404 12.56 -18.36 -21.69
CA GLY A 404 13.90 -17.85 -21.38
C GLY A 404 14.70 -17.43 -22.61
N PRO A 405 15.95 -16.96 -22.41
CA PRO A 405 16.82 -16.45 -23.47
C PRO A 405 17.12 -17.52 -24.53
N ALA A 406 16.98 -17.18 -25.81
CA ALA A 406 17.05 -18.14 -26.92
C ALA A 406 18.33 -18.10 -27.75
N ARG A 407 19.30 -17.22 -27.46
CA ARG A 407 20.54 -17.09 -28.23
C ARG A 407 21.32 -18.42 -28.34
N ALA A 408 21.45 -19.17 -27.23
CA ALA A 408 22.14 -20.46 -27.23
C ALA A 408 21.39 -21.47 -28.09
N HIS A 409 20.06 -21.49 -28.08
CA HIS A 409 19.22 -22.33 -28.92
C HIS A 409 19.39 -22.02 -30.41
N LEU A 410 19.45 -20.73 -30.78
CA LEU A 410 19.68 -20.30 -32.17
C LEU A 410 21.04 -20.81 -32.69
N LEU A 411 22.08 -20.73 -31.87
CA LEU A 411 23.42 -21.18 -32.24
C LEU A 411 23.53 -22.70 -32.29
N ASN A 412 22.76 -23.40 -31.50
CA ASN A 412 22.71 -24.87 -31.48
C ASN A 412 21.29 -25.35 -31.11
N ASN A 413 20.54 -25.77 -32.09
CA ASN A 413 19.16 -26.23 -31.94
C ASN A 413 18.95 -27.44 -31.03
N LYS A 414 20.02 -28.16 -30.64
CA LYS A 414 19.97 -29.22 -29.64
C LYS A 414 19.84 -28.65 -28.22
N ILE A 415 20.24 -27.41 -27.99
CA ILE A 415 20.06 -26.73 -26.74
C ILE A 415 18.60 -26.21 -26.70
N LYS A 416 17.76 -26.86 -25.92
CA LYS A 416 16.37 -26.44 -25.77
C LYS A 416 16.29 -25.21 -24.84
N PRO A 417 15.41 -24.26 -25.10
CA PRO A 417 15.06 -23.21 -24.14
C PRO A 417 14.54 -23.82 -22.83
N ALA A 418 14.55 -23.06 -21.78
CA ALA A 418 14.11 -23.53 -20.46
C ALA A 418 12.67 -24.08 -20.51
N ASN A 419 12.49 -25.28 -19.96
CA ASN A 419 11.18 -25.90 -19.79
C ASN A 419 10.70 -25.62 -18.37
N ASN A 420 10.21 -24.40 -18.17
CA ASN A 420 9.71 -23.96 -16.87
C ASN A 420 8.25 -24.38 -16.66
N ASP A 421 7.82 -24.53 -15.41
CA ASP A 421 6.40 -24.74 -15.10
C ASP A 421 5.58 -23.52 -15.57
N PRO A 422 4.66 -23.70 -16.53
CA PRO A 422 3.86 -22.60 -17.05
C PRO A 422 3.09 -21.83 -15.98
N LYS A 423 2.61 -22.51 -14.95
CA LYS A 423 1.85 -21.91 -13.86
C LYS A 423 2.70 -20.92 -13.06
N MET A 424 3.94 -21.30 -12.76
CA MET A 424 4.88 -20.43 -12.06
C MET A 424 5.26 -19.22 -12.91
N ILE A 425 5.52 -19.43 -14.20
CA ILE A 425 5.87 -18.33 -15.11
C ILE A 425 4.70 -17.34 -15.25
N CYS A 426 3.49 -17.81 -15.47
CA CYS A 426 2.33 -16.94 -15.56
C CYS A 426 2.19 -16.07 -14.28
N ALA A 427 2.44 -16.66 -13.12
CA ALA A 427 2.33 -15.95 -11.84
C ALA A 427 3.39 -14.85 -11.64
N THR A 428 4.47 -14.82 -12.43
CA THR A 428 5.45 -13.72 -12.34
C THR A 428 4.89 -12.35 -12.75
N CYS A 429 3.90 -12.36 -13.66
CA CYS A 429 3.24 -11.15 -14.16
C CYS A 429 1.76 -11.08 -13.75
N HIS A 430 1.07 -12.24 -13.76
CA HIS A 430 -0.35 -12.34 -13.41
C HIS A 430 -0.54 -12.51 -11.91
N GLN A 431 -0.31 -11.47 -11.12
CA GLN A 431 -0.40 -11.52 -9.67
C GLN A 431 -1.03 -10.23 -9.09
N GLY A 432 -1.67 -10.37 -7.94
CA GLY A 432 -2.17 -9.27 -7.14
C GLY A 432 -3.13 -8.35 -7.90
N SER A 433 -2.96 -7.05 -7.71
CA SER A 433 -3.76 -6.00 -8.34
C SER A 433 -3.59 -5.92 -9.86
N HIS A 434 -2.47 -6.43 -10.41
CA HIS A 434 -2.22 -6.41 -11.85
C HIS A 434 -3.06 -7.43 -12.63
N SER A 435 -3.51 -8.50 -11.99
CA SER A 435 -4.35 -9.52 -12.61
C SER A 435 -5.22 -10.25 -11.56
N PRO A 436 -6.16 -9.54 -10.90
CA PRO A 436 -6.88 -10.04 -9.73
C PRO A 436 -7.78 -11.25 -10.02
N VAL A 437 -8.24 -11.38 -11.25
CA VAL A 437 -9.09 -12.51 -11.71
C VAL A 437 -8.30 -13.58 -12.46
N PHE A 438 -6.97 -13.53 -12.39
CA PHE A 438 -6.16 -14.53 -13.06
C PHE A 438 -6.48 -15.95 -12.57
N ASN A 439 -6.82 -16.81 -13.50
CA ASN A 439 -7.01 -18.22 -13.27
C ASN A 439 -6.25 -18.99 -14.35
N PHE A 440 -5.26 -19.77 -13.94
CA PHE A 440 -4.38 -20.50 -14.85
C PHE A 440 -5.17 -21.40 -15.80
N GLU A 441 -6.16 -22.14 -15.29
CA GLU A 441 -6.93 -23.12 -16.07
C GLU A 441 -7.74 -22.46 -17.20
N THR A 442 -8.14 -21.20 -17.02
CA THR A 442 -8.91 -20.44 -18.03
C THR A 442 -8.02 -19.61 -18.95
N TYR A 443 -6.79 -19.25 -18.53
CA TYR A 443 -5.88 -18.40 -19.32
C TYR A 443 -4.91 -19.23 -20.15
N TRP A 444 -4.40 -20.34 -19.61
CA TRP A 444 -3.45 -21.23 -20.28
C TRP A 444 -3.90 -21.71 -21.67
N PRO A 445 -5.16 -22.19 -21.87
CA PRO A 445 -5.62 -22.62 -23.19
C PRO A 445 -5.57 -21.56 -24.28
N LYS A 446 -5.54 -20.25 -23.90
CA LYS A 446 -5.52 -19.13 -24.85
C LYS A 446 -4.14 -18.86 -25.45
N ILE A 447 -3.09 -19.41 -24.86
CA ILE A 447 -1.70 -19.19 -25.28
C ILE A 447 -0.90 -20.47 -25.45
N LYS A 448 -1.40 -21.59 -24.94
CA LYS A 448 -0.79 -22.90 -25.09
C LYS A 448 -0.64 -23.24 -26.58
N HIS A 449 0.51 -23.76 -26.98
CA HIS A 449 0.86 -24.21 -28.32
C HIS A 449 1.69 -25.51 -28.28
#